data_76a4cac798d595a3b66dceec245893c7
#
_entry.id   76a4cac798d595a3b66dceec245893c7
#
_cell.length_a   1.000
_cell.length_b   1.000
_cell.length_c   1.000
_cell.angle_alpha   90.00
_cell.angle_beta   90.00
_cell.angle_gamma   90.00
#
_symmetry.space_group_name_H-M   'P 1'
#
loop_
_entity.id
_entity.type
_entity.pdbx_description
1 polymer ?
#
loop_
_entity_poly.entity_id
_entity_poly.type
_entity_poly.pdbx_seq_one_letter_code
_entity_poly.pdbx_strand_id
1 'polypeptide(L)'
;KSEYKLIDFLYKPVGSGQVGDCYRVTLDWKENHKLPSSFIAKCPAADISSRDTARNLHLYEIETSFYKYLSEKCSARVPELYFSDFDSDSNDGILLLEDMHPAKQIPQMDGCSAKEVSQVLKEAAALHKSYWNDEKLLSYSWLTYGVSEERKEFVANLLPAVYPEWKDRYRGRISEDIFKMGDALIANYD
;
A
#
# COMPACT_ATOMS: atom_id res chain seq x y z
N LYS A 1 -3.54 29.10 -17.92
CA LYS A 1 -4.98 28.75 -17.88
C LYS A 1 -5.12 27.48 -18.71
N SER A 2 -5.69 26.42 -18.12
CA SER A 2 -5.90 25.15 -18.82
C SER A 2 -6.84 25.36 -20.02
N GLU A 3 -6.39 24.94 -21.22
CA GLU A 3 -7.22 24.94 -22.44
C GLU A 3 -8.33 23.89 -22.39
N TYR A 4 -8.25 22.94 -21.45
CA TYR A 4 -9.13 21.79 -21.34
C TYR A 4 -10.22 22.03 -20.32
N LYS A 5 -11.45 21.69 -20.67
CA LYS A 5 -12.62 21.85 -19.81
C LYS A 5 -13.23 20.49 -19.50
N LEU A 6 -13.20 20.13 -18.20
CA LEU A 6 -13.95 18.99 -17.68
C LEU A 6 -15.44 19.36 -17.71
N ILE A 7 -16.29 18.46 -18.24
CA ILE A 7 -17.74 18.59 -18.25
C ILE A 7 -18.33 17.96 -17.02
N ASP A 8 -17.95 16.69 -16.75
CA ASP A 8 -18.49 15.87 -15.67
C ASP A 8 -17.51 14.79 -15.26
N PHE A 9 -17.74 14.15 -14.13
CA PHE A 9 -17.00 12.98 -13.71
C PHE A 9 -17.91 11.99 -12.97
N LEU A 10 -17.58 10.73 -13.08
CA LEU A 10 -18.22 9.64 -12.33
C LEU A 10 -17.16 8.93 -11.51
N TYR A 11 -17.53 8.43 -10.34
CA TYR A 11 -16.63 7.61 -9.56
C TYR A 11 -17.30 6.33 -9.08
N LYS A 12 -16.50 5.27 -8.90
CA LYS A 12 -16.95 4.01 -8.34
C LYS A 12 -15.85 3.41 -7.48
N PRO A 13 -16.18 2.73 -6.37
CA PRO A 13 -15.21 1.98 -5.58
C PRO A 13 -14.51 0.94 -6.43
N VAL A 14 -13.20 0.74 -6.20
CA VAL A 14 -12.40 -0.31 -6.85
C VAL A 14 -11.40 -0.90 -5.86
N GLY A 15 -11.03 -2.16 -6.09
CA GLY A 15 -10.08 -2.88 -5.23
C GLY A 15 -10.70 -3.38 -3.93
N SER A 16 -9.86 -3.99 -3.09
CA SER A 16 -10.19 -4.57 -1.78
C SER A 16 -9.26 -4.01 -0.70
N GLY A 17 -9.03 -2.68 -0.74
CA GLY A 17 -8.18 -2.00 0.26
C GLY A 17 -8.71 -2.26 1.68
N GLN A 18 -7.80 -2.59 2.61
CA GLN A 18 -8.16 -2.85 4.01
C GLN A 18 -8.03 -1.60 4.88
N VAL A 19 -7.14 -0.69 4.52
CA VAL A 19 -6.79 0.49 5.32
C VAL A 19 -6.89 1.81 4.55
N GLY A 20 -7.45 1.77 3.35
CA GLY A 20 -7.71 2.94 2.51
C GLY A 20 -8.75 2.62 1.45
N ASP A 21 -9.51 3.63 1.05
CA ASP A 21 -10.52 3.53 0.01
C ASP A 21 -9.94 3.92 -1.35
N CYS A 22 -10.26 3.14 -2.36
CA CYS A 22 -9.85 3.43 -3.74
C CYS A 22 -11.08 3.64 -4.61
N TYR A 23 -11.03 4.66 -5.44
CA TYR A 23 -12.09 5.00 -6.39
C TYR A 23 -11.51 5.15 -7.79
N ARG A 24 -12.11 4.50 -8.77
CA ARG A 24 -11.89 4.86 -10.17
C ARG A 24 -12.74 6.06 -10.50
N VAL A 25 -12.10 7.14 -10.90
CA VAL A 25 -12.76 8.36 -11.37
C VAL A 25 -12.66 8.39 -12.89
N THR A 26 -13.81 8.42 -13.57
CA THR A 26 -13.91 8.55 -15.02
C THR A 26 -14.25 9.99 -15.35
N LEU A 27 -13.55 10.58 -16.31
CA LEU A 27 -13.63 11.98 -16.66
C LEU A 27 -14.33 12.17 -18.01
N ASP A 28 -15.29 13.06 -18.07
CA ASP A 28 -15.92 13.51 -19.30
C ASP A 28 -15.40 14.90 -19.69
N TRP A 29 -14.64 14.93 -20.77
CA TRP A 29 -14.00 16.14 -21.25
C TRP A 29 -14.77 16.73 -22.43
N LYS A 30 -14.78 18.05 -22.54
CA LYS A 30 -15.48 18.75 -23.62
C LYS A 30 -14.92 18.43 -25.01
N GLU A 31 -13.64 18.17 -25.11
CA GLU A 31 -12.94 17.98 -26.38
C GLU A 31 -12.09 16.72 -26.35
N ASN A 32 -11.85 16.12 -27.52
CA ASN A 32 -10.94 14.96 -27.59
C ASN A 32 -9.49 15.45 -27.44
N HIS A 33 -8.80 14.97 -26.42
CA HIS A 33 -7.44 15.35 -26.07
C HIS A 33 -6.63 14.14 -25.57
N LYS A 34 -5.34 14.38 -25.27
CA LYS A 34 -4.41 13.36 -24.77
C LYS A 34 -4.43 13.20 -23.24
N LEU A 35 -5.33 13.88 -22.53
CA LEU A 35 -5.43 13.74 -21.08
C LEU A 35 -6.06 12.40 -20.70
N PRO A 36 -5.78 11.88 -19.50
CA PRO A 36 -6.41 10.65 -19.02
C PRO A 36 -7.94 10.74 -19.04
N SER A 37 -8.60 9.68 -19.48
CA SER A 37 -10.06 9.53 -19.35
C SER A 37 -10.48 8.99 -17.99
N SER A 38 -9.53 8.45 -17.22
CA SER A 38 -9.77 7.98 -15.85
C SER A 38 -8.48 8.04 -15.03
N PHE A 39 -8.65 8.05 -13.72
CA PHE A 39 -7.58 7.87 -12.74
C PHE A 39 -8.08 7.12 -11.52
N ILE A 40 -7.17 6.68 -10.67
CA ILE A 40 -7.46 6.08 -9.37
C ILE A 40 -7.19 7.10 -8.29
N ALA A 41 -8.23 7.44 -7.51
CA ALA A 41 -8.09 8.20 -6.27
C ALA A 41 -7.94 7.21 -5.10
N LYS A 42 -6.86 7.33 -4.33
CA LYS A 42 -6.68 6.63 -3.05
C LYS A 42 -6.86 7.63 -1.93
N CYS A 43 -7.78 7.32 -1.03
CA CYS A 43 -8.18 8.18 0.08
C CYS A 43 -8.05 7.43 1.40
N PRO A 44 -7.99 8.13 2.54
CA PRO A 44 -8.10 7.47 3.84
C PRO A 44 -9.39 6.66 3.94
N ALA A 45 -9.34 5.53 4.65
CA ALA A 45 -10.52 4.69 4.82
C ALA A 45 -11.67 5.45 5.49
N ALA A 46 -12.90 5.22 5.02
CA ALA A 46 -14.11 5.73 5.67
C ALA A 46 -14.37 5.02 7.00
N ASP A 47 -13.99 3.74 7.12
CA ASP A 47 -14.01 3.01 8.38
C ASP A 47 -12.94 3.55 9.33
N ILE A 48 -13.39 4.00 10.52
CA ILE A 48 -12.52 4.66 11.50
C ILE A 48 -11.42 3.73 12.01
N SER A 49 -11.71 2.47 12.29
CA SER A 49 -10.74 1.51 12.81
C SER A 49 -9.64 1.21 11.80
N SER A 50 -10.01 1.05 10.54
CA SER A 50 -9.06 0.86 9.42
C SER A 50 -8.20 2.11 9.20
N ARG A 51 -8.81 3.29 9.26
CA ARG A 51 -8.13 4.58 9.12
C ARG A 51 -7.13 4.82 10.25
N ASP A 52 -7.52 4.58 11.50
CA ASP A 52 -6.63 4.74 12.67
C ASP A 52 -5.47 3.73 12.62
N THR A 53 -5.74 2.50 12.16
CA THR A 53 -4.67 1.53 11.92
C THR A 53 -3.65 2.04 10.89
N ALA A 54 -4.13 2.60 9.78
CA ALA A 54 -3.23 3.16 8.76
C ALA A 54 -2.41 4.35 9.28
N ARG A 55 -3.03 5.23 10.06
CA ARG A 55 -2.38 6.39 10.69
C ARG A 55 -1.30 5.97 11.67
N ASN A 56 -1.61 5.05 12.58
CA ASN A 56 -0.69 4.54 13.59
C ASN A 56 0.50 3.78 12.98
N LEU A 57 0.33 3.21 11.81
CA LEU A 57 1.38 2.52 11.05
C LEU A 57 2.06 3.41 10.00
N HIS A 58 1.75 4.70 9.94
CA HIS A 58 2.27 5.67 8.96
C HIS A 58 2.07 5.27 7.49
N LEU A 59 1.04 4.45 7.19
CA LEU A 59 0.88 3.88 5.85
C LEU A 59 0.58 4.94 4.79
N TYR A 60 -0.20 5.97 5.13
CA TYR A 60 -0.50 7.06 4.19
C TYR A 60 0.73 7.93 3.93
N GLU A 61 1.53 8.24 4.96
CA GLU A 61 2.78 8.98 4.81
C GLU A 61 3.77 8.21 3.93
N ILE A 62 3.96 6.93 4.21
CA ILE A 62 4.89 6.07 3.45
C ILE A 62 4.48 6.00 1.98
N GLU A 63 3.21 5.76 1.69
CA GLU A 63 2.75 5.61 0.31
C GLU A 63 2.80 6.95 -0.47
N THR A 64 2.30 8.03 0.10
CA THR A 64 2.35 9.36 -0.53
C THR A 64 3.78 9.83 -0.77
N SER A 65 4.67 9.59 0.20
CA SER A 65 6.08 9.94 0.10
C SER A 65 6.83 9.10 -0.93
N PHE A 66 6.54 7.78 -1.02
CA PHE A 66 7.10 6.94 -2.07
C PHE A 66 6.78 7.49 -3.46
N TYR A 67 5.51 7.79 -3.73
CA TYR A 67 5.12 8.34 -5.01
C TYR A 67 5.75 9.72 -5.27
N LYS A 68 5.81 10.57 -4.28
CA LYS A 68 6.35 11.94 -4.40
C LYS A 68 7.85 11.99 -4.62
N TYR A 69 8.62 11.10 -3.96
CA TYR A 69 10.09 11.23 -3.92
C TYR A 69 10.84 10.10 -4.63
N LEU A 70 10.22 8.93 -4.78
CA LEU A 70 10.91 7.76 -5.29
C LEU A 70 10.34 7.20 -6.59
N SER A 71 9.02 7.26 -6.83
CA SER A 71 8.38 6.54 -7.94
C SER A 71 8.94 6.87 -9.32
N GLU A 72 9.35 8.11 -9.56
CA GLU A 72 9.90 8.56 -10.86
C GLU A 72 11.20 7.81 -11.25
N LYS A 73 12.02 7.45 -10.27
CA LYS A 73 13.29 6.73 -10.47
C LYS A 73 13.16 5.22 -10.35
N CYS A 74 11.97 4.74 -10.00
CA CYS A 74 11.70 3.33 -9.81
C CYS A 74 11.68 2.59 -11.14
N SER A 75 12.50 1.54 -11.28
CA SER A 75 12.53 0.71 -12.48
C SER A 75 11.39 -0.32 -12.53
N ALA A 76 10.69 -0.56 -11.40
CA ALA A 76 9.47 -1.36 -11.39
C ALA A 76 8.33 -0.58 -12.04
N ARG A 77 7.37 -1.30 -12.65
CA ARG A 77 6.16 -0.67 -13.20
C ARG A 77 5.23 -0.26 -12.06
N VAL A 78 5.24 1.00 -11.75
CA VAL A 78 4.30 1.63 -10.81
C VAL A 78 3.34 2.55 -11.57
N PRO A 79 2.12 2.81 -11.07
CA PRO A 79 1.23 3.82 -11.63
C PRO A 79 1.89 5.20 -11.70
N GLU A 80 1.61 5.96 -12.75
CA GLU A 80 2.03 7.36 -12.83
C GLU A 80 1.33 8.18 -11.75
N LEU A 81 2.08 9.06 -11.10
CA LEU A 81 1.54 9.98 -10.09
C LEU A 81 1.01 11.25 -10.77
N TYR A 82 -0.28 11.55 -10.59
CA TYR A 82 -0.87 12.81 -11.02
C TYR A 82 -0.92 13.85 -9.90
N PHE A 83 -1.18 13.40 -8.66
CA PHE A 83 -1.23 14.26 -7.48
C PHE A 83 -0.95 13.45 -6.22
N SER A 84 -0.24 14.05 -5.27
CA SER A 84 0.01 13.50 -3.93
C SER A 84 -0.02 14.60 -2.90
N ASP A 85 -0.73 14.39 -1.82
CA ASP A 85 -0.70 15.27 -0.66
C ASP A 85 -0.79 14.44 0.64
N PHE A 86 -0.17 14.95 1.69
CA PHE A 86 -0.15 14.35 3.02
C PHE A 86 -0.25 15.45 4.08
N ASP A 87 -1.22 15.32 4.94
CA ASP A 87 -1.44 16.20 6.08
C ASP A 87 -0.84 15.57 7.36
N SER A 88 0.25 16.15 7.85
CA SER A 88 0.95 15.70 9.06
C SER A 88 0.13 15.87 10.35
N ASP A 89 -0.85 16.78 10.37
CA ASP A 89 -1.65 17.03 11.58
C ASP A 89 -2.71 15.93 11.77
N SER A 90 -3.32 15.50 10.69
CA SER A 90 -4.31 14.39 10.70
C SER A 90 -3.72 13.02 10.41
N ASN A 91 -2.48 12.95 9.91
CA ASN A 91 -1.86 11.75 9.34
C ASN A 91 -2.68 11.10 8.21
N ASP A 92 -3.39 11.91 7.43
CA ASP A 92 -4.13 11.48 6.26
C ASP A 92 -3.37 11.78 4.96
N GLY A 93 -3.57 10.96 3.95
CA GLY A 93 -2.95 11.16 2.64
C GLY A 93 -3.90 10.90 1.50
N ILE A 94 -3.69 11.59 0.38
CA ILE A 94 -4.41 11.38 -0.88
C ILE A 94 -3.43 11.19 -2.03
N LEU A 95 -3.77 10.25 -2.91
CA LEU A 95 -3.06 10.01 -4.17
C LEU A 95 -4.04 10.01 -5.33
N LEU A 96 -3.67 10.67 -6.42
CA LEU A 96 -4.31 10.51 -7.72
C LEU A 96 -3.30 9.84 -8.65
N LEU A 97 -3.61 8.64 -9.08
CA LEU A 97 -2.72 7.75 -9.80
C LEU A 97 -3.30 7.35 -11.16
N GLU A 98 -2.42 6.96 -12.07
CA GLU A 98 -2.79 6.33 -13.32
C GLU A 98 -3.77 5.17 -13.07
N ASP A 99 -4.83 5.11 -13.90
CA ASP A 99 -5.69 3.93 -13.95
C ASP A 99 -5.03 2.83 -14.79
N MET A 100 -4.56 1.80 -14.14
CA MET A 100 -3.87 0.67 -14.75
C MET A 100 -4.79 -0.27 -15.54
N HIS A 101 -6.08 0.07 -15.71
CA HIS A 101 -6.98 -0.75 -16.55
C HIS A 101 -6.39 -0.95 -17.96
N PRO A 102 -6.38 -2.18 -18.52
CA PRO A 102 -7.13 -3.37 -18.12
C PRO A 102 -6.39 -4.34 -17.18
N ALA A 103 -5.35 -3.92 -16.47
CA ALA A 103 -4.71 -4.78 -15.48
C ALA A 103 -5.72 -5.26 -14.43
N LYS A 104 -5.56 -6.51 -13.97
CA LYS A 104 -6.45 -7.15 -13.02
C LYS A 104 -5.74 -7.35 -11.69
N GLN A 105 -6.42 -7.02 -10.62
CA GLN A 105 -6.01 -7.43 -9.29
C GLN A 105 -6.43 -8.89 -9.10
N ILE A 106 -5.49 -9.73 -8.68
CA ILE A 106 -5.79 -11.13 -8.31
C ILE A 106 -6.22 -11.11 -6.84
N PRO A 107 -7.43 -11.63 -6.51
CA PRO A 107 -7.86 -11.71 -5.12
C PRO A 107 -6.92 -12.59 -4.31
N GLN A 108 -6.54 -12.13 -3.13
CA GLN A 108 -5.57 -12.83 -2.28
C GLN A 108 -6.00 -14.28 -1.96
N MET A 109 -7.30 -14.51 -1.79
CA MET A 109 -7.84 -15.83 -1.44
C MET A 109 -7.81 -16.83 -2.61
N ASP A 110 -7.73 -16.33 -3.85
CA ASP A 110 -7.68 -17.20 -5.04
C ASP A 110 -6.25 -17.72 -5.29
N GLY A 111 -5.25 -17.09 -4.66
CA GLY A 111 -3.85 -17.38 -4.89
C GLY A 111 -3.40 -16.97 -6.28
N CYS A 112 -2.20 -17.38 -6.67
CA CYS A 112 -1.65 -17.06 -8.00
C CYS A 112 -0.79 -18.22 -8.53
N SER A 113 -0.66 -18.29 -9.85
CA SER A 113 0.19 -19.26 -10.53
C SER A 113 1.68 -18.93 -10.39
N ALA A 114 2.56 -19.92 -10.57
CA ALA A 114 4.01 -19.71 -10.57
C ALA A 114 4.45 -18.67 -11.62
N LYS A 115 3.73 -18.56 -12.74
CA LYS A 115 4.00 -17.55 -13.78
C LYS A 115 3.71 -16.14 -13.27
N GLU A 116 2.61 -15.93 -12.58
CA GLU A 116 2.22 -14.65 -11.98
C GLU A 116 3.18 -14.26 -10.86
N VAL A 117 3.52 -15.20 -9.97
CA VAL A 117 4.56 -14.99 -8.94
C VAL A 117 5.87 -14.55 -9.58
N SER A 118 6.31 -15.22 -10.66
CA SER A 118 7.54 -14.85 -11.37
C SER A 118 7.51 -13.42 -11.91
N GLN A 119 6.35 -12.94 -12.38
CA GLN A 119 6.21 -11.55 -12.82
C GLN A 119 6.33 -10.57 -11.66
N VAL A 120 5.64 -10.84 -10.55
CA VAL A 120 5.72 -10.00 -9.34
C VAL A 120 7.15 -9.93 -8.80
N LEU A 121 7.87 -11.06 -8.76
CA LEU A 121 9.27 -11.09 -8.31
C LEU A 121 10.22 -10.30 -9.22
N LYS A 122 9.94 -10.21 -10.53
CA LYS A 122 10.71 -9.37 -11.44
C LYS A 122 10.51 -7.87 -11.13
N GLU A 123 9.28 -7.47 -10.85
CA GLU A 123 8.99 -6.09 -10.44
C GLU A 123 9.62 -5.77 -9.08
N ALA A 124 9.55 -6.69 -8.13
CA ALA A 124 10.23 -6.54 -6.84
C ALA A 124 11.75 -6.41 -7.00
N ALA A 125 12.37 -7.21 -7.88
CA ALA A 125 13.78 -7.10 -8.19
C ALA A 125 14.13 -5.77 -8.88
N ALA A 126 13.25 -5.25 -9.74
CA ALA A 126 13.42 -3.95 -10.39
C ALA A 126 13.33 -2.81 -9.36
N LEU A 127 12.40 -2.88 -8.40
CA LEU A 127 12.31 -1.95 -7.28
C LEU A 127 13.60 -1.98 -6.44
N HIS A 128 14.04 -3.15 -6.03
CA HIS A 128 15.28 -3.30 -5.25
C HIS A 128 16.50 -2.77 -6.01
N LYS A 129 16.62 -3.08 -7.30
CA LYS A 129 17.71 -2.58 -8.14
C LYS A 129 17.78 -1.05 -8.17
N SER A 130 16.63 -0.37 -8.19
CA SER A 130 16.58 1.10 -8.26
C SER A 130 17.21 1.77 -7.05
N TYR A 131 17.19 1.10 -5.89
CA TYR A 131 17.53 1.68 -4.60
C TYR A 131 18.56 0.86 -3.80
N TRP A 132 19.18 -0.14 -4.42
CA TRP A 132 20.12 -1.03 -3.75
C TRP A 132 21.35 -0.28 -3.24
N ASN A 133 21.61 -0.37 -1.94
CA ASN A 133 22.69 0.34 -1.25
C ASN A 133 22.66 1.88 -1.43
N ASP A 134 21.53 2.49 -1.69
CA ASP A 134 21.39 3.95 -1.71
C ASP A 134 21.27 4.49 -0.28
N GLU A 135 22.40 4.95 0.28
CA GLU A 135 22.46 5.50 1.63
C GLU A 135 21.58 6.76 1.82
N LYS A 136 21.20 7.44 0.72
CA LYS A 136 20.28 8.59 0.81
C LYS A 136 18.91 8.18 1.35
N LEU A 137 18.50 6.93 1.19
CA LEU A 137 17.25 6.44 1.74
C LEU A 137 17.19 6.56 3.26
N LEU A 138 18.33 6.46 3.94
CA LEU A 138 18.42 6.61 5.40
C LEU A 138 18.10 8.02 5.90
N SER A 139 18.09 9.02 5.01
CA SER A 139 17.71 10.40 5.34
C SER A 139 16.18 10.61 5.37
N TYR A 140 15.40 9.66 4.88
CA TYR A 140 13.93 9.74 4.88
C TYR A 140 13.36 9.09 6.15
N SER A 141 12.90 9.90 7.11
CA SER A 141 12.30 9.42 8.36
C SER A 141 11.11 8.49 8.14
N TRP A 142 10.24 8.82 7.19
CA TRP A 142 9.09 7.99 6.84
C TRP A 142 9.46 6.60 6.32
N LEU A 143 10.65 6.45 5.71
CA LEU A 143 11.12 5.14 5.18
C LEU A 143 11.77 4.30 6.29
N THR A 144 12.43 4.93 7.25
CA THR A 144 13.13 4.25 8.36
C THR A 144 12.19 3.85 9.49
N TYR A 145 10.93 4.31 9.48
CA TYR A 145 9.94 3.94 10.50
C TYR A 145 9.80 2.42 10.65
N GLY A 146 9.80 1.65 9.56
CA GLY A 146 9.66 0.20 9.58
C GLY A 146 10.73 -0.56 10.39
N VAL A 147 11.88 0.08 10.66
CA VAL A 147 13.01 -0.45 11.44
C VAL A 147 13.25 0.35 12.73
N SER A 148 12.35 1.28 13.06
CA SER A 148 12.45 2.13 14.26
C SER A 148 12.20 1.32 15.54
N GLU A 149 12.71 1.80 16.67
CA GLU A 149 12.44 1.20 17.98
C GLU A 149 10.94 1.28 18.31
N GLU A 150 10.26 2.36 17.96
CA GLU A 150 8.80 2.51 18.09
C GLU A 150 8.04 1.38 17.39
N ARG A 151 8.44 1.07 16.14
CA ARG A 151 7.83 -0.03 15.38
C ARG A 151 8.11 -1.39 16.01
N LYS A 152 9.32 -1.62 16.51
CA LYS A 152 9.68 -2.85 17.21
C LYS A 152 8.85 -3.02 18.48
N GLU A 153 8.76 -1.98 19.30
CA GLU A 153 7.95 -2.00 20.53
C GLU A 153 6.46 -2.24 20.23
N PHE A 154 5.91 -1.59 19.20
CA PHE A 154 4.54 -1.84 18.75
C PHE A 154 4.31 -3.31 18.39
N VAL A 155 5.20 -3.92 17.60
CA VAL A 155 5.06 -5.32 17.17
C VAL A 155 5.27 -6.26 18.35
N ALA A 156 6.25 -6.00 19.23
CA ALA A 156 6.51 -6.78 20.43
C ALA A 156 5.30 -6.83 21.38
N ASN A 157 4.52 -5.76 21.45
CA ASN A 157 3.27 -5.73 22.22
C ASN A 157 2.09 -6.37 21.49
N LEU A 158 1.98 -6.17 20.18
CA LEU A 158 0.86 -6.66 19.36
C LEU A 158 0.87 -8.19 19.24
N LEU A 159 2.03 -8.79 18.92
CA LEU A 159 2.10 -10.23 18.65
C LEU A 159 1.60 -11.08 19.81
N PRO A 160 2.07 -10.89 21.06
CA PRO A 160 1.55 -11.65 22.20
C PRO A 160 0.05 -11.42 22.45
N ALA A 161 -0.46 -10.23 22.14
CA ALA A 161 -1.86 -9.90 22.35
C ALA A 161 -2.80 -10.63 21.38
N VAL A 162 -2.41 -10.76 20.11
CA VAL A 162 -3.27 -11.36 19.06
C VAL A 162 -3.03 -12.86 18.85
N TYR A 163 -1.87 -13.37 19.23
CA TYR A 163 -1.47 -14.75 18.96
C TYR A 163 -2.37 -15.82 19.59
N PRO A 164 -2.85 -15.69 20.85
CA PRO A 164 -3.71 -16.70 21.47
C PRO A 164 -5.01 -16.91 20.69
N GLU A 165 -5.67 -15.84 20.26
CA GLU A 165 -6.90 -15.93 19.47
C GLU A 165 -6.62 -16.55 18.08
N TRP A 166 -5.51 -16.16 17.46
CA TRP A 166 -5.07 -16.74 16.19
C TRP A 166 -4.82 -18.26 16.35
N LYS A 167 -4.12 -18.68 17.40
CA LYS A 167 -3.82 -20.08 17.70
C LYS A 167 -5.09 -20.90 17.89
N ASP A 168 -6.08 -20.38 18.60
CA ASP A 168 -7.37 -21.02 18.79
C ASP A 168 -8.16 -21.15 17.47
N ARG A 169 -8.20 -20.10 16.65
CA ARG A 169 -8.89 -20.07 15.35
C ARG A 169 -8.35 -21.13 14.40
N TYR A 170 -7.05 -21.40 14.42
CA TYR A 170 -6.38 -22.31 13.51
C TYR A 170 -6.12 -23.70 14.09
N ARG A 171 -6.55 -23.97 15.34
CA ARG A 171 -6.45 -25.29 15.97
C ARG A 171 -7.08 -26.37 15.10
N GLY A 172 -6.32 -27.45 14.82
CA GLY A 172 -6.74 -28.53 13.95
C GLY A 172 -6.74 -28.22 12.44
N ARG A 173 -6.34 -26.99 12.04
CA ARG A 173 -6.24 -26.58 10.62
C ARG A 173 -4.80 -26.53 10.13
N ILE A 174 -3.85 -26.32 11.03
CA ILE A 174 -2.41 -26.29 10.74
C ILE A 174 -1.68 -27.23 11.70
N SER A 175 -0.43 -27.61 11.37
CA SER A 175 0.33 -28.56 12.15
C SER A 175 0.78 -27.98 13.50
N GLU A 176 0.95 -28.85 14.49
CA GLU A 176 1.49 -28.51 15.80
C GLU A 176 2.90 -27.90 15.73
N ASP A 177 3.69 -28.24 14.71
CA ASP A 177 5.03 -27.67 14.54
C ASP A 177 4.99 -26.18 14.19
N ILE A 178 3.96 -25.73 13.44
CA ILE A 178 3.75 -24.30 13.20
C ILE A 178 3.40 -23.56 14.50
N PHE A 179 2.59 -24.16 15.36
CA PHE A 179 2.31 -23.57 16.67
C PHE A 179 3.56 -23.49 17.55
N LYS A 180 4.42 -24.52 17.57
CA LYS A 180 5.71 -24.47 18.27
C LYS A 180 6.61 -23.36 17.74
N MET A 181 6.66 -23.17 16.42
CA MET A 181 7.40 -22.05 15.83
C MET A 181 6.84 -20.69 16.26
N GLY A 182 5.52 -20.55 16.28
CA GLY A 182 4.86 -19.33 16.75
C GLY A 182 5.12 -19.07 18.23
N ASP A 183 5.00 -20.10 19.09
CA ASP A 183 5.33 -20.01 20.52
C ASP A 183 6.79 -19.57 20.74
N ALA A 184 7.73 -20.14 19.97
CA ALA A 184 9.14 -19.76 20.02
C ALA A 184 9.39 -18.32 19.52
N LEU A 185 8.71 -17.89 18.48
CA LEU A 185 8.79 -16.51 17.99
C LEU A 185 8.33 -15.52 19.07
N ILE A 186 7.16 -15.76 19.68
CA ILE A 186 6.62 -14.89 20.74
C ILE A 186 7.55 -14.83 21.95
N ALA A 187 8.17 -15.96 22.32
CA ALA A 187 9.06 -16.03 23.48
C ALA A 187 10.43 -15.35 23.25
N ASN A 188 10.84 -15.16 22.00
CA ASN A 188 12.17 -14.65 21.65
C ASN A 188 12.09 -13.44 20.69
N TYR A 189 10.98 -12.72 20.69
CA TYR A 189 10.82 -11.54 19.88
C TYR A 189 11.45 -10.33 20.61
N ASP A 190 12.68 -10.00 20.23
CA ASP A 190 13.46 -8.85 20.72
C ASP A 190 13.71 -7.84 19.61
#